data_b606289d7c05ee549cd4df25c535bdc3
#
_entry.id   b606289d7c05ee549cd4df25c535bdc3
#
_cell.length_a   1.000
_cell.length_b   1.000
_cell.length_c   1.000
_cell.angle_alpha   90.00
_cell.angle_beta   90.00
_cell.angle_gamma   90.00
#
_symmetry.space_group_name_H-M   'P 1'
#
loop_
_entity.id
_entity.type
_entity.pdbx_description
1 polymer ?
#
loop_
_entity_poly.entity_id
_entity_poly.type
_entity_poly.pdbx_seq_one_letter_code
_entity_poly.pdbx_strand_id
1 'polypeptide(L)'
;MNMDTLSLSDIISESTEFIPLMTSDEEVEINDDQIPELLPILPLRNTVIFPGVVAPITAGRDKSLRLIKSIKEDQKFVGMIAQRDGATEDPGQNEVFPTGTLAQIVKSFKMPDGNTTIIIQGKKRFRILEWVETEPFNMAKVEFLPEFVPGEDDAEFTVLMDSIKDIAARLIQESPHIPSEAQAALDNIKSNTFLLNFIASNSSMKLEKKQEVLELDSLKERAVKVLEGLNLELKMLEVKNEIHDKVKHEFDQQQREYFLHQQMKTIQEELGGNSSEGDIEEMRQRSKGKTWDSKTSEHFEKELRKLQRLNPQMPEFAIQRNYLEFMLDLPFESKGVASINLKAAQKSLDA
;
A
#
# COMPACT_ATOMS: atom_id res chain seq x y z
N MET A 1 0.06 -6.52 -38.48
CA MET A 1 0.75 -5.24 -38.24
C MET A 1 0.40 -4.90 -36.80
N ASN A 2 1.26 -5.31 -35.86
CA ASN A 2 1.01 -5.21 -34.41
C ASN A 2 1.08 -3.76 -33.98
N MET A 3 -0.02 -3.25 -33.44
CA MET A 3 -0.03 -1.97 -32.72
C MET A 3 0.47 -2.27 -31.30
N ASP A 4 1.74 -1.96 -31.05
CA ASP A 4 2.31 -2.00 -29.73
C ASP A 4 1.60 -0.98 -28.84
N THR A 5 0.91 -1.48 -27.82
CA THR A 5 0.37 -0.68 -26.72
C THR A 5 1.56 -0.19 -25.91
N LEU A 6 1.99 1.05 -26.15
CA LEU A 6 2.94 1.75 -25.29
C LEU A 6 2.39 1.73 -23.83
N SER A 7 3.09 1.02 -22.96
CA SER A 7 2.73 0.97 -21.54
C SER A 7 3.11 2.27 -20.84
N LEU A 8 2.46 2.59 -19.72
CA LEU A 8 2.82 3.75 -18.89
C LEU A 8 4.31 3.73 -18.52
N SER A 9 4.91 2.52 -18.37
CA SER A 9 6.33 2.30 -18.12
C SER A 9 7.21 2.75 -19.29
N ASP A 10 6.73 2.64 -20.55
CA ASP A 10 7.49 3.06 -21.73
C ASP A 10 7.50 4.60 -21.85
N ILE A 11 6.41 5.24 -21.45
CA ILE A 11 6.31 6.72 -21.38
C ILE A 11 7.22 7.25 -20.26
N ILE A 12 7.33 6.52 -19.12
CA ILE A 12 8.22 6.88 -18.01
C ILE A 12 9.69 6.60 -18.38
N SER A 13 10.00 5.55 -19.15
CA SER A 13 11.36 5.26 -19.59
C SER A 13 11.86 6.23 -20.66
N GLU A 14 10.97 6.73 -21.55
CA GLU A 14 11.28 7.84 -22.44
C GLU A 14 11.40 9.18 -21.70
N SER A 15 10.75 9.33 -20.53
CA SER A 15 10.88 10.51 -19.68
C SER A 15 12.17 10.56 -18.86
N THR A 16 12.99 9.49 -18.87
CA THR A 16 14.36 9.54 -18.31
C THR A 16 15.26 10.52 -19.08
N GLU A 17 14.93 10.87 -20.34
CA GLU A 17 15.56 11.99 -21.03
C GLU A 17 15.05 13.38 -20.55
N PHE A 18 13.94 13.45 -19.82
CA PHE A 18 13.39 14.70 -19.27
C PHE A 18 13.99 15.09 -17.91
N ILE A 19 14.59 14.16 -17.19
CA ILE A 19 15.26 14.46 -15.91
C ILE A 19 16.43 15.46 -16.08
N PRO A 20 17.24 15.41 -17.12
CA PRO A 20 18.28 16.42 -17.38
C PRO A 20 17.73 17.81 -17.75
N LEU A 21 16.52 17.91 -18.31
CA LEU A 21 15.87 19.19 -18.63
C LEU A 21 15.35 19.92 -17.36
N MET A 22 15.19 19.19 -16.25
CA MET A 22 14.79 19.76 -14.95
C MET A 22 15.98 20.38 -14.19
N THR A 23 17.21 20.20 -14.64
CA THR A 23 18.44 20.69 -14.01
C THR A 23 19.04 21.91 -14.70
N SER A 24 18.42 22.43 -15.76
CA SER A 24 18.87 23.70 -16.30
C SER A 24 18.41 24.83 -15.38
N ASP A 25 19.37 25.50 -14.73
CA ASP A 25 19.22 26.75 -13.98
C ASP A 25 18.72 27.92 -14.86
N GLU A 26 18.24 27.64 -16.07
CA GLU A 26 17.51 28.58 -16.90
C GLU A 26 16.08 28.67 -16.37
N GLU A 27 15.90 29.47 -15.32
CA GLU A 27 14.68 30.23 -15.16
C GLU A 27 14.59 31.08 -16.45
N VAL A 28 13.91 30.54 -17.44
CA VAL A 28 13.51 31.35 -18.60
C VAL A 28 12.58 32.40 -18.00
N GLU A 29 13.14 33.58 -17.71
CA GLU A 29 12.38 34.75 -17.33
C GLU A 29 11.31 34.94 -18.42
N ILE A 30 10.09 34.60 -18.08
CA ILE A 30 8.98 34.89 -18.97
C ILE A 30 8.82 36.40 -18.92
N ASN A 31 9.03 37.05 -20.05
CA ASN A 31 8.64 38.46 -20.21
C ASN A 31 7.16 38.55 -19.85
N ASP A 32 6.82 39.31 -18.81
CA ASP A 32 5.45 39.50 -18.34
C ASP A 32 4.55 40.07 -19.46
N ASP A 33 5.13 40.76 -20.47
CA ASP A 33 4.47 41.25 -21.67
C ASP A 33 3.93 40.13 -22.58
N GLN A 34 4.36 38.90 -22.45
CA GLN A 34 3.91 37.75 -23.25
C GLN A 34 2.73 36.99 -22.62
N ILE A 35 2.38 37.31 -21.38
CA ILE A 35 1.30 36.63 -20.66
C ILE A 35 0.00 37.35 -20.93
N PRO A 36 -1.06 36.64 -21.42
CA PRO A 36 -2.33 37.27 -21.67
C PRO A 36 -3.02 37.70 -20.36
N GLU A 37 -3.69 38.86 -20.34
CA GLU A 37 -4.48 39.33 -19.19
C GLU A 37 -5.61 38.36 -18.84
N LEU A 38 -6.15 37.65 -19.83
CA LEU A 38 -7.15 36.61 -19.67
C LEU A 38 -6.52 35.25 -19.86
N LEU A 39 -6.56 34.44 -18.78
CA LEU A 39 -5.94 33.14 -18.77
C LEU A 39 -6.99 32.04 -18.87
N PRO A 40 -6.82 31.05 -19.80
CA PRO A 40 -7.63 29.85 -19.78
C PRO A 40 -7.29 29.00 -18.55
N ILE A 41 -8.32 28.57 -17.80
CA ILE A 41 -8.17 27.87 -16.51
C ILE A 41 -8.53 26.41 -16.66
N LEU A 42 -7.59 25.53 -16.27
CA LEU A 42 -7.76 24.08 -16.25
C LEU A 42 -7.85 23.59 -14.80
N PRO A 43 -9.03 23.15 -14.33
CA PRO A 43 -9.18 22.56 -13.01
C PRO A 43 -8.56 21.17 -12.95
N LEU A 44 -7.75 20.92 -11.91
CA LEU A 44 -7.04 19.67 -11.68
C LEU A 44 -7.65 18.88 -10.53
N ARG A 45 -7.76 17.56 -10.70
CA ARG A 45 -8.19 16.64 -9.62
C ARG A 45 -7.00 16.21 -8.79
N ASN A 46 -7.11 16.35 -7.47
CA ASN A 46 -6.15 15.80 -6.50
C ASN A 46 -4.68 16.19 -6.72
N THR A 47 -4.43 17.29 -7.44
CA THR A 47 -3.07 17.71 -7.79
C THR A 47 -2.94 19.22 -7.70
N VAL A 48 -1.83 19.67 -7.10
CA VAL A 48 -1.38 21.06 -7.08
C VAL A 48 -0.09 21.15 -7.88
N ILE A 49 -0.04 22.08 -8.81
CA ILE A 49 1.17 22.34 -9.62
C ILE A 49 1.96 23.47 -8.97
N PHE A 50 3.27 23.23 -8.81
CA PHE A 50 4.20 24.24 -8.28
C PHE A 50 5.06 24.84 -9.39
N PRO A 51 5.54 26.09 -9.23
CA PRO A 51 6.49 26.70 -10.15
C PRO A 51 7.75 25.87 -10.35
N GLY A 52 8.29 25.83 -11.55
CA GLY A 52 9.45 25.06 -11.96
C GLY A 52 9.19 23.58 -12.22
N VAL A 53 8.14 23.01 -11.66
CA VAL A 53 7.85 21.56 -11.75
C VAL A 53 7.26 21.20 -13.11
N VAL A 54 7.76 20.11 -13.71
CA VAL A 54 7.22 19.51 -14.92
C VAL A 54 6.33 18.32 -14.51
N ALA A 55 5.12 18.27 -15.06
CA ALA A 55 4.17 17.19 -14.73
C ALA A 55 3.32 16.79 -15.95
N PRO A 56 3.02 15.48 -16.11
CA PRO A 56 2.03 15.00 -17.06
C PRO A 56 0.62 15.18 -16.49
N ILE A 57 -0.27 15.79 -17.27
CA ILE A 57 -1.67 15.99 -16.90
C ILE A 57 -2.56 15.36 -17.97
N THR A 58 -3.41 14.42 -17.57
CA THR A 58 -4.37 13.79 -18.47
C THR A 58 -5.73 14.48 -18.37
N ALA A 59 -6.19 15.01 -19.47
CA ALA A 59 -7.49 15.66 -19.63
C ALA A 59 -8.46 14.72 -20.36
N GLY A 60 -9.60 14.42 -19.72
CA GLY A 60 -10.68 13.62 -20.32
C GLY A 60 -12.03 14.35 -20.37
N ARG A 61 -12.17 15.49 -19.69
CA ARG A 61 -13.42 16.28 -19.67
C ARG A 61 -13.56 17.09 -20.94
N ASP A 62 -14.79 17.23 -21.44
CA ASP A 62 -15.07 17.97 -22.67
C ASP A 62 -14.56 19.41 -22.64
N LYS A 63 -14.78 20.16 -21.54
CA LYS A 63 -14.27 21.52 -21.37
C LYS A 63 -12.73 21.58 -21.42
N SER A 64 -12.07 20.65 -20.75
CA SER A 64 -10.60 20.53 -20.73
C SER A 64 -10.04 20.21 -22.11
N LEU A 65 -10.69 19.29 -22.84
CA LEU A 65 -10.29 18.92 -24.21
C LEU A 65 -10.49 20.07 -25.19
N ARG A 66 -11.61 20.87 -25.06
CA ARG A 66 -11.84 22.05 -25.84
C ARG A 66 -10.78 23.13 -25.58
N LEU A 67 -10.45 23.32 -24.28
CA LEU A 67 -9.40 24.26 -23.88
C LEU A 67 -8.06 23.88 -24.51
N ILE A 68 -7.62 22.63 -24.37
CA ILE A 68 -6.33 22.18 -24.93
C ILE A 68 -6.29 22.31 -26.44
N LYS A 69 -7.40 22.02 -27.14
CA LYS A 69 -7.51 22.18 -28.60
C LYS A 69 -7.51 23.64 -29.04
N SER A 70 -7.98 24.58 -28.20
CA SER A 70 -8.04 26.03 -28.52
C SER A 70 -6.67 26.71 -28.37
N ILE A 71 -5.74 26.10 -27.63
CA ILE A 71 -4.41 26.66 -27.39
C ILE A 71 -3.60 26.59 -28.68
N LYS A 72 -3.21 27.77 -29.18
CA LYS A 72 -2.36 27.91 -30.36
C LYS A 72 -0.88 27.70 -29.99
N GLU A 73 -0.07 27.36 -31.00
CA GLU A 73 1.37 27.15 -30.80
C GLU A 73 2.12 28.36 -30.24
N ASP A 74 1.61 29.55 -30.48
CA ASP A 74 2.21 30.82 -30.02
C ASP A 74 1.79 31.25 -28.61
N GLN A 75 0.75 30.63 -28.03
CA GLN A 75 0.20 30.96 -26.70
C GLN A 75 -0.03 29.68 -25.89
N LYS A 76 1.06 29.03 -25.46
CA LYS A 76 0.98 27.76 -24.74
C LYS A 76 0.77 27.91 -23.23
N PHE A 77 0.19 29.02 -22.76
CA PHE A 77 -0.02 29.26 -21.33
C PHE A 77 -1.44 28.89 -20.90
N VAL A 78 -1.48 28.21 -19.74
CA VAL A 78 -2.72 27.74 -19.11
C VAL A 78 -2.60 27.93 -17.59
N GLY A 79 -3.64 28.40 -16.94
CA GLY A 79 -3.76 28.45 -15.49
C GLY A 79 -4.17 27.09 -14.94
N MET A 80 -3.30 26.45 -14.18
CA MET A 80 -3.57 25.21 -13.48
C MET A 80 -4.08 25.52 -12.09
N ILE A 81 -5.25 24.99 -11.74
CA ILE A 81 -5.90 25.27 -10.46
C ILE A 81 -6.42 23.97 -9.85
N ALA A 82 -6.18 23.76 -8.57
CA ALA A 82 -6.69 22.58 -7.89
C ALA A 82 -8.18 22.73 -7.56
N GLN A 83 -8.97 21.68 -7.81
CA GLN A 83 -10.35 21.63 -7.32
C GLN A 83 -10.38 21.13 -5.87
N ARG A 84 -11.38 21.63 -5.09
CA ARG A 84 -11.52 21.28 -3.66
C ARG A 84 -11.96 19.84 -3.45
N ASP A 85 -12.90 19.38 -4.28
CA ASP A 85 -13.40 18.01 -4.26
C ASP A 85 -13.11 17.31 -5.59
N GLY A 86 -12.29 16.26 -5.55
CA GLY A 86 -11.95 15.45 -6.73
C GLY A 86 -13.15 14.70 -7.34
N ALA A 87 -14.26 14.54 -6.63
CA ALA A 87 -15.45 13.84 -7.11
C ALA A 87 -16.28 14.71 -8.09
N THR A 88 -16.18 16.04 -8.00
CA THR A 88 -16.94 16.95 -8.87
C THR A 88 -16.46 16.85 -10.32
N GLU A 89 -17.37 16.55 -11.24
CA GLU A 89 -17.02 16.39 -12.66
C GLU A 89 -16.78 17.72 -13.37
N ASP A 90 -17.63 18.70 -13.15
CA ASP A 90 -17.53 20.06 -13.74
C ASP A 90 -17.50 21.11 -12.62
N PRO A 91 -16.32 21.37 -12.02
CA PRO A 91 -16.23 22.24 -10.87
C PRO A 91 -16.55 23.68 -11.23
N GLY A 92 -17.49 24.27 -10.48
CA GLY A 92 -17.79 25.68 -10.52
C GLY A 92 -16.73 26.55 -9.84
N GLN A 93 -16.93 27.86 -9.87
CA GLN A 93 -15.99 28.86 -9.34
C GLN A 93 -15.68 28.65 -7.83
N ASN A 94 -16.67 28.23 -7.04
CA ASN A 94 -16.52 28.01 -5.60
C ASN A 94 -15.91 26.63 -5.25
N GLU A 95 -15.81 25.73 -6.23
CA GLU A 95 -15.32 24.35 -6.05
C GLU A 95 -13.85 24.19 -6.39
N VAL A 96 -13.19 25.29 -6.77
CA VAL A 96 -11.74 25.37 -6.98
C VAL A 96 -11.08 26.28 -5.95
N PHE A 97 -9.78 26.14 -5.78
CA PHE A 97 -9.01 27.09 -4.97
C PHE A 97 -8.76 28.39 -5.74
N PRO A 98 -8.64 29.53 -5.07
CA PRO A 98 -8.45 30.82 -5.75
C PRO A 98 -7.03 31.01 -6.31
N THR A 99 -6.06 30.26 -5.77
CA THR A 99 -4.65 30.36 -6.16
C THR A 99 -4.24 29.14 -6.99
N GLY A 100 -3.55 29.38 -8.06
CA GLY A 100 -3.03 28.36 -8.96
C GLY A 100 -1.66 28.70 -9.51
N THR A 101 -1.21 27.90 -10.48
CA THR A 101 0.09 28.09 -11.16
C THR A 101 -0.11 28.23 -12.65
N LEU A 102 0.41 29.33 -13.21
CA LEU A 102 0.58 29.48 -14.65
C LEU A 102 1.52 28.39 -15.15
N ALA A 103 1.07 27.60 -16.09
CA ALA A 103 1.87 26.55 -16.69
C ALA A 103 1.99 26.73 -18.20
N GLN A 104 3.14 26.36 -18.73
CA GLN A 104 3.39 26.28 -20.15
C GLN A 104 3.23 24.84 -20.62
N ILE A 105 2.46 24.60 -21.67
CA ILE A 105 2.36 23.30 -22.32
C ILE A 105 3.60 23.06 -23.16
N VAL A 106 4.40 22.06 -22.78
CA VAL A 106 5.62 21.65 -23.48
C VAL A 106 5.28 20.71 -24.62
N LYS A 107 4.43 19.69 -24.35
CA LYS A 107 4.07 18.66 -25.32
C LYS A 107 2.64 18.16 -25.09
N SER A 108 1.99 17.68 -26.13
CA SER A 108 0.63 17.14 -26.07
C SER A 108 0.54 15.82 -26.82
N PHE A 109 -0.08 14.80 -26.21
CA PHE A 109 -0.27 13.48 -26.78
C PHE A 109 -1.75 13.11 -26.76
N LYS A 110 -2.28 12.63 -27.88
CA LYS A 110 -3.63 12.05 -27.92
C LYS A 110 -3.53 10.57 -27.59
N MET A 111 -4.29 10.16 -26.60
CA MET A 111 -4.35 8.77 -26.17
C MET A 111 -5.42 8.00 -26.97
N PRO A 112 -5.28 6.66 -27.13
CA PRO A 112 -6.26 5.84 -27.87
C PRO A 112 -7.66 5.82 -27.24
N ASP A 113 -7.78 6.09 -25.94
CA ASP A 113 -9.03 6.17 -25.18
C ASP A 113 -9.82 7.48 -25.40
N GLY A 114 -9.31 8.39 -26.23
CA GLY A 114 -9.90 9.70 -26.51
C GLY A 114 -9.45 10.81 -25.57
N ASN A 115 -8.72 10.50 -24.51
CA ASN A 115 -8.11 11.47 -23.60
C ASN A 115 -6.92 12.18 -24.27
N THR A 116 -6.50 13.30 -23.71
CA THR A 116 -5.29 14.00 -24.11
C THR A 116 -4.38 14.19 -22.92
N THR A 117 -3.16 13.67 -22.99
CA THR A 117 -2.12 13.92 -21.99
C THR A 117 -1.26 15.09 -22.45
N ILE A 118 -1.08 16.07 -21.59
CA ILE A 118 -0.20 17.23 -21.82
C ILE A 118 0.94 17.17 -20.80
N ILE A 119 2.14 17.48 -21.27
CA ILE A 119 3.31 17.72 -20.40
C ILE A 119 3.34 19.23 -20.20
N ILE A 120 3.27 19.65 -18.94
CA ILE A 120 3.28 21.05 -18.56
C ILE A 120 4.50 21.37 -17.71
N GLN A 121 4.93 22.63 -17.75
CA GLN A 121 5.91 23.20 -16.83
C GLN A 121 5.27 24.37 -16.07
N GLY A 122 5.21 24.29 -14.75
CA GLY A 122 4.78 25.38 -13.89
C GLY A 122 5.74 26.58 -14.01
N LYS A 123 5.20 27.82 -14.01
CA LYS A 123 6.00 29.02 -14.17
C LYS A 123 5.85 29.98 -12.99
N LYS A 124 4.72 30.63 -12.87
CA LYS A 124 4.44 31.64 -11.84
C LYS A 124 3.16 31.30 -11.08
N ARG A 125 3.07 31.67 -9.81
CA ARG A 125 1.84 31.60 -9.03
C ARG A 125 0.91 32.73 -9.41
N PHE A 126 -0.38 32.46 -9.44
CA PHE A 126 -1.39 33.48 -9.67
C PHE A 126 -2.58 33.30 -8.72
N ARG A 127 -3.35 34.38 -8.56
CA ARG A 127 -4.66 34.38 -7.91
C ARG A 127 -5.70 34.81 -8.91
N ILE A 128 -6.86 34.15 -8.91
CA ILE A 128 -7.99 34.56 -9.70
C ILE A 128 -8.60 35.84 -9.09
N LEU A 129 -8.74 36.87 -9.91
CA LEU A 129 -9.44 38.10 -9.56
C LEU A 129 -10.91 38.02 -9.95
N GLU A 130 -11.19 37.60 -11.19
CA GLU A 130 -12.52 37.56 -11.75
C GLU A 130 -12.64 36.44 -12.78
N TRP A 131 -13.77 35.73 -12.76
CA TRP A 131 -14.15 34.81 -13.82
C TRP A 131 -14.87 35.56 -14.92
N VAL A 132 -14.36 35.48 -16.16
CA VAL A 132 -14.86 36.23 -17.29
C VAL A 132 -15.81 35.39 -18.14
N GLU A 133 -15.41 34.16 -18.46
CA GLU A 133 -16.17 33.19 -19.25
C GLU A 133 -16.12 31.82 -18.64
N THR A 134 -17.19 31.03 -18.83
CA THR A 134 -17.27 29.63 -18.40
C THR A 134 -17.56 28.65 -19.53
N GLU A 135 -17.91 29.18 -20.71
CA GLU A 135 -18.13 28.44 -21.95
C GLU A 135 -17.35 29.11 -23.11
N PRO A 136 -16.69 28.33 -23.99
CA PRO A 136 -16.65 26.88 -24.09
C PRO A 136 -15.70 26.19 -23.06
N PHE A 137 -14.91 26.98 -22.34
CA PHE A 137 -14.03 26.60 -21.22
C PHE A 137 -13.85 27.81 -20.29
N ASN A 138 -13.32 27.56 -19.11
CA ASN A 138 -13.16 28.61 -18.09
C ASN A 138 -12.05 29.60 -18.46
N MET A 139 -12.37 30.88 -18.41
CA MET A 139 -11.44 32.00 -18.58
C MET A 139 -11.51 32.92 -17.37
N ALA A 140 -10.37 33.36 -16.87
CA ALA A 140 -10.30 34.24 -15.71
C ALA A 140 -9.26 35.34 -15.90
N LYS A 141 -9.54 36.49 -15.27
CA LYS A 141 -8.55 37.54 -15.06
C LYS A 141 -7.76 37.18 -13.79
N VAL A 142 -6.43 37.24 -13.87
CA VAL A 142 -5.54 36.78 -12.81
C VAL A 142 -4.57 37.86 -12.38
N GLU A 143 -4.08 37.74 -11.14
CA GLU A 143 -3.01 38.54 -10.60
C GLU A 143 -1.84 37.61 -10.24
N PHE A 144 -0.63 37.96 -10.68
CA PHE A 144 0.55 37.16 -10.32
C PHE A 144 1.01 37.50 -8.91
N LEU A 145 1.26 36.45 -8.13
CA LEU A 145 1.67 36.59 -6.74
C LEU A 145 3.17 36.81 -6.65
N PRO A 146 3.63 37.70 -5.77
CA PRO A 146 5.04 37.91 -5.50
C PRO A 146 5.65 36.69 -4.82
N GLU A 147 6.96 36.58 -4.92
CA GLU A 147 7.73 35.56 -4.20
C GLU A 147 8.81 36.23 -3.39
N PHE A 148 8.72 36.11 -2.06
CA PHE A 148 9.71 36.67 -1.14
C PHE A 148 10.76 35.62 -0.82
N VAL A 149 11.90 35.70 -1.50
CA VAL A 149 13.06 34.82 -1.29
C VAL A 149 13.94 35.42 -0.21
N PRO A 150 14.30 34.68 0.86
CA PRO A 150 15.25 35.13 1.85
C PRO A 150 16.62 35.44 1.24
N GLY A 151 17.36 36.41 1.82
CA GLY A 151 18.72 36.70 1.39
C GLY A 151 19.67 35.52 1.65
N GLU A 152 20.79 35.52 0.93
CA GLU A 152 21.83 34.48 1.08
C GLU A 152 22.40 34.37 2.52
N ASP A 153 22.33 35.45 3.29
CA ASP A 153 22.80 35.53 4.68
C ASP A 153 21.78 35.02 5.73
N ASP A 154 20.58 34.60 5.32
CA ASP A 154 19.58 34.06 6.26
C ASP A 154 19.96 32.64 6.72
N ALA A 155 20.73 32.59 7.84
CA ALA A 155 21.20 31.34 8.43
C ALA A 155 20.03 30.39 8.82
N GLU A 156 18.88 30.92 9.24
CA GLU A 156 17.73 30.11 9.62
C GLU A 156 17.11 29.43 8.38
N PHE A 157 17.02 30.17 7.30
CA PHE A 157 16.53 29.59 6.03
C PHE A 157 17.49 28.51 5.50
N THR A 158 18.82 28.73 5.59
CA THR A 158 19.82 27.73 5.19
C THR A 158 19.65 26.44 6.00
N VAL A 159 19.54 26.53 7.32
CA VAL A 159 19.32 25.36 8.19
C VAL A 159 18.00 24.64 7.87
N LEU A 160 16.94 25.40 7.58
CA LEU A 160 15.65 24.81 7.15
C LEU A 160 15.80 24.01 5.85
N MET A 161 16.48 24.57 4.85
CA MET A 161 16.69 23.90 3.57
C MET A 161 17.57 22.65 3.69
N ASP A 162 18.61 22.69 4.52
CA ASP A 162 19.45 21.53 4.81
C ASP A 162 18.62 20.43 5.50
N SER A 163 17.80 20.80 6.49
CA SER A 163 16.92 19.85 7.17
C SER A 163 15.90 19.21 6.22
N ILE A 164 15.36 19.98 5.27
CA ILE A 164 14.44 19.47 4.24
C ILE A 164 15.15 18.48 3.34
N LYS A 165 16.39 18.78 2.91
CA LYS A 165 17.19 17.86 2.08
C LYS A 165 17.47 16.55 2.81
N ASP A 166 17.89 16.63 4.08
CA ASP A 166 18.21 15.47 4.90
C ASP A 166 16.99 14.55 5.07
N ILE A 167 15.81 15.11 5.37
CA ILE A 167 14.60 14.32 5.53
C ILE A 167 14.12 13.74 4.19
N ALA A 168 14.20 14.51 3.10
CA ALA A 168 13.88 14.03 1.77
C ALA A 168 14.80 12.86 1.36
N ALA A 169 16.11 12.96 1.65
CA ALA A 169 17.08 11.90 1.41
C ALA A 169 16.72 10.62 2.21
N ARG A 170 16.36 10.77 3.50
CA ARG A 170 15.91 9.63 4.32
C ARG A 170 14.63 9.00 3.77
N LEU A 171 13.65 9.78 3.37
CA LEU A 171 12.41 9.28 2.75
C LEU A 171 12.70 8.47 1.49
N ILE A 172 13.65 8.92 0.64
CA ILE A 172 14.09 8.18 -0.56
C ILE A 172 14.74 6.85 -0.16
N GLN A 173 15.62 6.84 0.83
CA GLN A 173 16.32 5.64 1.27
C GLN A 173 15.41 4.61 1.94
N GLU A 174 14.47 5.06 2.75
CA GLU A 174 13.56 4.18 3.51
C GLU A 174 12.34 3.72 2.69
N SER A 175 12.07 4.34 1.54
CA SER A 175 10.95 4.01 0.67
C SER A 175 11.34 2.97 -0.39
N PRO A 176 10.77 1.75 -0.36
CA PRO A 176 11.09 0.70 -1.33
C PRO A 176 10.59 1.00 -2.76
N HIS A 177 9.77 2.04 -2.92
CA HIS A 177 9.12 2.38 -4.21
C HIS A 177 9.80 3.55 -4.93
N ILE A 178 10.74 4.24 -4.28
CA ILE A 178 11.45 5.37 -4.88
C ILE A 178 12.78 4.85 -5.45
N PRO A 179 13.07 5.08 -6.74
CA PRO A 179 14.35 4.70 -7.33
C PRO A 179 15.53 5.43 -6.67
N SER A 180 16.68 4.77 -6.58
CA SER A 180 17.90 5.34 -5.99
C SER A 180 18.41 6.56 -6.75
N GLU A 181 18.07 6.68 -8.04
CA GLU A 181 18.40 7.81 -8.92
C GLU A 181 17.74 9.11 -8.46
N ALA A 182 16.64 9.02 -7.69
CA ALA A 182 15.97 10.18 -7.11
C ALA A 182 16.88 10.95 -6.14
N GLN A 183 17.78 10.25 -5.42
CA GLN A 183 18.78 10.89 -4.56
C GLN A 183 19.73 11.77 -5.36
N ALA A 184 20.27 11.22 -6.47
CA ALA A 184 21.18 11.98 -7.33
C ALA A 184 20.49 13.20 -7.97
N ALA A 185 19.20 13.08 -8.31
CA ALA A 185 18.41 14.20 -8.81
C ALA A 185 18.25 15.30 -7.74
N LEU A 186 17.95 14.89 -6.49
CA LEU A 186 17.83 15.82 -5.35
C LEU A 186 19.14 16.59 -5.10
N ASP A 187 20.26 15.89 -5.12
CA ASP A 187 21.59 16.47 -4.84
C ASP A 187 22.03 17.46 -5.94
N ASN A 188 21.57 17.30 -7.18
CA ASN A 188 21.90 18.17 -8.30
C ASN A 188 21.08 19.46 -8.35
N ILE A 189 20.01 19.59 -7.57
CA ILE A 189 19.18 20.81 -7.53
C ILE A 189 19.90 21.90 -6.73
N LYS A 190 20.26 23.00 -7.40
CA LYS A 190 20.96 24.15 -6.80
C LYS A 190 19.99 25.22 -6.29
N SER A 191 18.90 25.46 -7.00
CA SER A 191 17.90 26.46 -6.60
C SER A 191 17.07 26.00 -5.41
N ASN A 192 17.14 26.72 -4.29
CA ASN A 192 16.33 26.44 -3.10
C ASN A 192 14.84 26.56 -3.38
N THR A 193 14.43 27.54 -4.19
CA THR A 193 13.02 27.71 -4.60
C THR A 193 12.52 26.50 -5.39
N PHE A 194 13.30 26.08 -6.40
CA PHE A 194 12.95 24.91 -7.19
C PHE A 194 12.92 23.65 -6.35
N LEU A 195 13.94 23.44 -5.52
CA LEU A 195 14.02 22.29 -4.61
C LEU A 195 12.78 22.19 -3.71
N LEU A 196 12.39 23.31 -3.09
CA LEU A 196 11.23 23.36 -2.21
C LEU A 196 9.93 23.01 -2.96
N ASN A 197 9.73 23.61 -4.13
CA ASN A 197 8.57 23.36 -4.98
C ASN A 197 8.54 21.91 -5.49
N PHE A 198 9.69 21.35 -5.86
CA PHE A 198 9.83 19.97 -6.30
C PHE A 198 9.48 18.98 -5.19
N ILE A 199 10.01 19.20 -3.99
CA ILE A 199 9.72 18.35 -2.81
C ILE A 199 8.23 18.48 -2.43
N ALA A 200 7.68 19.68 -2.37
CA ALA A 200 6.27 19.89 -2.08
C ALA A 200 5.34 19.18 -3.07
N SER A 201 5.68 19.24 -4.37
CA SER A 201 4.93 18.57 -5.43
C SER A 201 4.90 17.05 -5.25
N ASN A 202 6.07 16.45 -4.94
CA ASN A 202 6.24 14.99 -4.86
C ASN A 202 5.96 14.40 -3.47
N SER A 203 5.80 15.22 -2.42
CA SER A 203 5.46 14.75 -1.08
C SER A 203 4.07 14.09 -1.02
N SER A 204 3.84 13.25 -0.01
CA SER A 204 2.55 12.62 0.26
C SER A 204 1.56 13.52 1.03
N MET A 205 1.85 14.82 1.16
CA MET A 205 0.95 15.77 1.80
C MET A 205 -0.44 15.76 1.15
N LYS A 206 -1.48 15.97 1.97
CA LYS A 206 -2.85 16.13 1.46
C LYS A 206 -2.96 17.36 0.56
N LEU A 207 -3.93 17.32 -0.36
CA LEU A 207 -4.16 18.40 -1.34
C LEU A 207 -4.24 19.78 -0.69
N GLU A 208 -5.01 19.90 0.40
CA GLU A 208 -5.22 21.15 1.12
C GLU A 208 -3.89 21.70 1.69
N LYS A 209 -3.01 20.80 2.17
CA LYS A 209 -1.69 21.19 2.70
C LYS A 209 -0.73 21.64 1.59
N LYS A 210 -0.75 20.97 0.43
CA LYS A 210 0.00 21.42 -0.74
C LYS A 210 -0.50 22.78 -1.22
N GLN A 211 -1.82 22.99 -1.19
CA GLN A 211 -2.43 24.24 -1.55
C GLN A 211 -2.06 25.37 -0.56
N GLU A 212 -2.09 25.12 0.75
CA GLU A 212 -1.59 26.05 1.77
C GLU A 212 -0.14 26.50 1.47
N VAL A 213 0.73 25.55 1.11
CA VAL A 213 2.13 25.85 0.73
C VAL A 213 2.17 26.72 -0.51
N LEU A 214 1.36 26.44 -1.53
CA LEU A 214 1.33 27.23 -2.76
C LEU A 214 0.84 28.68 -2.51
N GLU A 215 -0.04 28.88 -1.55
CA GLU A 215 -0.65 30.20 -1.24
C GLU A 215 0.27 31.14 -0.45
N LEU A 216 1.29 30.60 0.22
CA LEU A 216 2.24 31.41 0.96
C LEU A 216 3.20 32.18 0.04
N ASP A 217 3.38 33.46 0.27
CA ASP A 217 4.27 34.33 -0.53
C ASP A 217 5.72 34.24 -0.06
N SER A 218 5.95 33.96 1.22
CA SER A 218 7.29 33.80 1.81
C SER A 218 7.83 32.40 1.58
N LEU A 219 9.01 32.29 0.93
CA LEU A 219 9.67 31.02 0.71
C LEU A 219 10.09 30.37 2.04
N LYS A 220 10.42 31.17 3.06
CA LYS A 220 10.76 30.68 4.40
C LYS A 220 9.56 30.01 5.09
N GLU A 221 8.38 30.63 5.01
CA GLU A 221 7.15 30.05 5.56
C GLU A 221 6.76 28.76 4.84
N ARG A 222 6.93 28.71 3.51
CA ARG A 222 6.76 27.47 2.74
C ARG A 222 7.70 26.38 3.21
N ALA A 223 9.00 26.72 3.44
CA ALA A 223 9.98 25.76 3.90
C ALA A 223 9.58 25.14 5.25
N VAL A 224 9.08 25.94 6.19
CA VAL A 224 8.55 25.45 7.47
C VAL A 224 7.41 24.48 7.26
N LYS A 225 6.43 24.83 6.38
CA LYS A 225 5.27 23.96 6.11
C LYS A 225 5.65 22.66 5.39
N VAL A 226 6.60 22.72 4.47
CA VAL A 226 7.12 21.52 3.80
C VAL A 226 7.85 20.63 4.79
N LEU A 227 8.68 21.21 5.67
CA LEU A 227 9.40 20.47 6.71
C LEU A 227 8.44 19.77 7.68
N GLU A 228 7.36 20.45 8.12
CA GLU A 228 6.29 19.85 8.93
C GLU A 228 5.66 18.63 8.20
N GLY A 229 5.35 18.79 6.90
CA GLY A 229 4.77 17.72 6.08
C GLY A 229 5.69 16.52 5.92
N LEU A 230 6.97 16.75 5.61
CA LEU A 230 7.97 15.69 5.44
C LEU A 230 8.24 14.93 6.75
N ASN A 231 8.29 15.62 7.90
CA ASN A 231 8.44 14.97 9.21
C ASN A 231 7.27 14.03 9.50
N LEU A 232 6.03 14.45 9.16
CA LEU A 232 4.86 13.59 9.33
C LEU A 232 4.93 12.37 8.39
N GLU A 233 5.34 12.58 7.14
CA GLU A 233 5.51 11.54 6.14
C GLU A 233 6.56 10.51 6.57
N LEU A 234 7.73 10.96 7.04
CA LEU A 234 8.79 10.10 7.54
C LEU A 234 8.31 9.25 8.71
N LYS A 235 7.65 9.87 9.68
CA LYS A 235 7.09 9.14 10.82
C LYS A 235 6.05 8.08 10.41
N MET A 236 5.21 8.39 9.44
CA MET A 236 4.25 7.43 8.88
C MET A 236 4.95 6.28 8.17
N LEU A 237 6.02 6.55 7.43
CA LEU A 237 6.83 5.54 6.74
C LEU A 237 7.54 4.62 7.74
N GLU A 238 8.15 5.17 8.79
CA GLU A 238 8.78 4.39 9.87
C GLU A 238 7.79 3.43 10.51
N VAL A 239 6.59 3.90 10.89
CA VAL A 239 5.53 3.06 11.45
C VAL A 239 5.07 1.98 10.46
N LYS A 240 4.92 2.32 9.19
CA LYS A 240 4.55 1.35 8.15
C LYS A 240 5.61 0.26 7.99
N ASN A 241 6.89 0.62 7.99
CA ASN A 241 8.00 -0.31 7.88
C ASN A 241 8.07 -1.23 9.12
N GLU A 242 7.91 -0.70 10.34
CA GLU A 242 7.84 -1.51 11.56
C GLU A 242 6.70 -2.54 11.53
N ILE A 243 5.52 -2.14 11.08
CA ILE A 243 4.36 -3.05 10.94
C ILE A 243 4.67 -4.13 9.89
N HIS A 244 5.24 -3.73 8.76
CA HIS A 244 5.59 -4.67 7.69
C HIS A 244 6.59 -5.73 8.18
N ASP A 245 7.63 -5.30 8.89
CA ASP A 245 8.66 -6.19 9.44
C ASP A 245 8.09 -7.16 10.48
N LYS A 246 7.20 -6.68 11.36
CA LYS A 246 6.50 -7.55 12.34
C LYS A 246 5.66 -8.61 11.63
N VAL A 247 4.82 -8.21 10.67
CA VAL A 247 3.97 -9.14 9.91
C VAL A 247 4.80 -10.15 9.13
N LYS A 248 5.89 -9.70 8.50
CA LYS A 248 6.82 -10.58 7.79
C LYS A 248 7.45 -11.61 8.73
N HIS A 249 7.93 -11.15 9.90
CA HIS A 249 8.53 -12.06 10.90
C HIS A 249 7.54 -13.11 11.41
N GLU A 250 6.30 -12.71 11.73
CA GLU A 250 5.24 -13.63 12.15
C GLU A 250 4.90 -14.65 11.05
N PHE A 251 4.82 -14.21 9.79
CA PHE A 251 4.57 -15.08 8.66
C PHE A 251 5.71 -16.09 8.44
N ASP A 252 6.95 -15.64 8.49
CA ASP A 252 8.14 -16.50 8.36
C ASP A 252 8.18 -17.54 9.48
N GLN A 253 7.82 -17.16 10.71
CA GLN A 253 7.73 -18.08 11.84
C GLN A 253 6.64 -19.14 11.62
N GLN A 254 5.43 -18.76 11.21
CA GLN A 254 4.33 -19.68 10.92
C GLN A 254 4.69 -20.64 9.79
N GLN A 255 5.33 -20.15 8.73
CA GLN A 255 5.77 -20.98 7.62
C GLN A 255 6.83 -22.00 8.07
N ARG A 256 7.77 -21.59 8.93
CA ARG A 256 8.78 -22.48 9.50
C ARG A 256 8.15 -23.55 10.40
N GLU A 257 7.19 -23.20 11.25
CA GLU A 257 6.46 -24.14 12.09
C GLU A 257 5.67 -25.15 11.24
N TYR A 258 4.98 -24.69 10.20
CA TYR A 258 4.27 -25.56 9.27
C TYR A 258 5.22 -26.54 8.57
N PHE A 259 6.37 -26.09 8.10
CA PHE A 259 7.36 -26.93 7.45
C PHE A 259 7.94 -27.98 8.41
N LEU A 260 8.25 -27.60 9.64
CA LEU A 260 8.71 -28.53 10.67
C LEU A 260 7.65 -29.59 11.02
N HIS A 261 6.37 -29.19 11.10
CA HIS A 261 5.26 -30.12 11.29
C HIS A 261 5.14 -31.11 10.13
N GLN A 262 5.27 -30.67 8.89
CA GLN A 262 5.26 -31.53 7.71
C GLN A 262 6.43 -32.51 7.73
N GLN A 263 7.64 -32.04 8.02
CA GLN A 263 8.81 -32.94 8.16
C GLN A 263 8.59 -33.98 9.25
N MET A 264 8.10 -33.58 10.42
CA MET A 264 7.80 -34.48 11.51
C MET A 264 6.78 -35.54 11.10
N LYS A 265 5.73 -35.16 10.39
CA LYS A 265 4.71 -36.07 9.87
C LYS A 265 5.30 -37.05 8.86
N THR A 266 6.12 -36.61 7.91
CA THR A 266 6.79 -37.47 6.94
C THR A 266 7.72 -38.46 7.62
N ILE A 267 8.51 -38.01 8.61
CA ILE A 267 9.38 -38.90 9.39
C ILE A 267 8.57 -39.92 10.17
N GLN A 268 7.43 -39.55 10.76
CA GLN A 268 6.54 -40.50 11.44
C GLN A 268 5.93 -41.53 10.47
N GLU A 269 5.56 -41.10 9.26
CA GLU A 269 5.06 -41.98 8.20
C GLU A 269 6.15 -42.98 7.75
N GLU A 270 7.36 -42.50 7.51
CA GLU A 270 8.49 -43.39 7.14
C GLU A 270 8.89 -44.38 8.26
N LEU A 271 8.72 -44.00 9.54
CA LEU A 271 8.95 -44.84 10.70
C LEU A 271 7.77 -45.81 10.98
N GLY A 272 6.75 -45.88 10.12
CA GLY A 272 5.61 -46.77 10.25
C GLY A 272 4.49 -46.28 11.16
N GLY A 273 4.42 -44.97 11.43
CA GLY A 273 3.47 -44.36 12.35
C GLY A 273 2.00 -44.36 11.88
N ASN A 274 1.72 -44.63 10.61
CA ASN A 274 0.34 -44.61 10.08
C ASN A 274 -0.50 -45.84 10.47
N SER A 275 0.12 -46.99 10.79
CA SER A 275 -0.63 -48.15 11.26
C SER A 275 -1.12 -48.00 12.71
N SER A 276 -0.39 -47.28 13.54
CA SER A 276 -0.74 -47.10 14.95
C SER A 276 -1.87 -46.12 15.21
N GLU A 277 -2.02 -45.04 14.42
CA GLU A 277 -3.16 -44.11 14.53
C GLU A 277 -4.47 -44.76 14.07
N GLY A 278 -4.41 -45.57 13.01
CA GLY A 278 -5.56 -46.34 12.52
C GLY A 278 -6.05 -47.34 13.56
N ASP A 279 -5.12 -48.08 14.18
CA ASP A 279 -5.41 -49.04 15.25
C ASP A 279 -6.05 -48.37 16.48
N ILE A 280 -5.53 -47.20 16.87
CA ILE A 280 -6.07 -46.44 18.01
C ILE A 280 -7.48 -45.91 17.75
N GLU A 281 -7.77 -45.42 16.53
CA GLU A 281 -9.09 -44.95 16.16
C GLU A 281 -10.07 -46.14 16.05
N GLU A 282 -9.64 -47.28 15.52
CA GLU A 282 -10.44 -48.50 15.51
C GLU A 282 -10.81 -48.94 16.93
N MET A 283 -9.84 -48.98 17.87
CA MET A 283 -10.09 -49.29 19.27
C MET A 283 -11.08 -48.32 19.92
N ARG A 284 -10.99 -47.03 19.59
CA ARG A 284 -11.93 -46.00 20.06
C ARG A 284 -13.33 -46.22 19.52
N GLN A 285 -13.47 -46.61 18.24
CA GLN A 285 -14.79 -46.91 17.66
C GLN A 285 -15.40 -48.17 18.28
N ARG A 286 -14.59 -49.23 18.50
CA ARG A 286 -15.07 -50.47 19.14
C ARG A 286 -15.49 -50.24 20.59
N SER A 287 -14.83 -49.32 21.31
CA SER A 287 -15.17 -48.99 22.71
C SER A 287 -16.56 -48.30 22.82
N LYS A 288 -16.96 -47.49 21.81
CA LYS A 288 -18.28 -46.84 21.81
C LYS A 288 -19.44 -47.83 21.73
N GLY A 289 -19.22 -49.02 21.17
CA GLY A 289 -20.20 -50.08 21.07
C GLY A 289 -20.30 -50.96 22.33
N LYS A 290 -19.50 -50.73 23.39
CA LYS A 290 -19.49 -51.54 24.61
C LYS A 290 -20.34 -50.91 25.69
N THR A 291 -21.05 -51.74 26.44
CA THR A 291 -21.84 -51.33 27.62
C THR A 291 -21.01 -51.36 28.89
N TRP A 292 -20.06 -50.41 28.99
CA TRP A 292 -19.18 -50.30 30.17
C TRP A 292 -19.76 -49.43 31.24
N ASP A 293 -19.39 -49.69 32.51
CA ASP A 293 -19.61 -48.72 33.56
C ASP A 293 -18.69 -47.48 33.40
N SER A 294 -19.02 -46.37 34.02
CA SER A 294 -18.28 -45.11 33.89
C SER A 294 -16.82 -45.26 34.24
N LYS A 295 -16.48 -46.02 35.27
CA LYS A 295 -15.10 -46.24 35.73
C LYS A 295 -14.26 -47.00 34.68
N THR A 296 -14.84 -48.04 34.09
CA THR A 296 -14.18 -48.87 33.05
C THR A 296 -13.97 -48.04 31.79
N SER A 297 -14.97 -47.23 31.38
CA SER A 297 -14.85 -46.36 30.24
C SER A 297 -13.76 -45.29 30.44
N GLU A 298 -13.72 -44.62 31.59
CA GLU A 298 -12.68 -43.64 31.94
C GLU A 298 -11.27 -44.26 31.97
N HIS A 299 -11.17 -45.51 32.52
CA HIS A 299 -9.89 -46.22 32.56
C HIS A 299 -9.40 -46.58 31.15
N PHE A 300 -10.29 -47.10 30.28
CA PHE A 300 -9.96 -47.41 28.90
C PHE A 300 -9.48 -46.15 28.14
N GLU A 301 -10.18 -45.04 28.24
CA GLU A 301 -9.78 -43.78 27.59
C GLU A 301 -8.45 -43.24 28.11
N LYS A 302 -8.19 -43.40 29.39
CA LYS A 302 -6.89 -43.05 30.00
C LYS A 302 -5.75 -43.86 29.43
N GLU A 303 -5.95 -45.18 29.36
CA GLU A 303 -4.91 -46.11 28.87
C GLU A 303 -4.75 -45.95 27.31
N LEU A 304 -5.80 -45.66 26.59
CA LEU A 304 -5.74 -45.32 25.15
C LEU A 304 -4.90 -44.04 24.88
N ARG A 305 -5.06 -43.02 25.73
CA ARG A 305 -4.21 -41.82 25.65
C ARG A 305 -2.76 -42.10 25.98
N LYS A 306 -2.44 -43.06 26.85
CA LYS A 306 -1.06 -43.47 27.07
C LYS A 306 -0.49 -44.15 25.82
N LEU A 307 -1.26 -45.05 25.19
CA LEU A 307 -0.85 -45.70 23.94
C LEU A 307 -0.53 -44.71 22.84
N GLN A 308 -1.34 -43.62 22.70
CA GLN A 308 -1.08 -42.54 21.73
C GLN A 308 0.28 -41.85 21.93
N ARG A 309 0.81 -41.82 23.15
CA ARG A 309 2.07 -41.14 23.49
C ARG A 309 3.29 -42.05 23.41
N LEU A 310 3.07 -43.36 23.34
CA LEU A 310 4.14 -44.32 23.26
C LEU A 310 4.68 -44.42 21.84
N ASN A 311 6.00 -44.60 21.72
CA ASN A 311 6.61 -44.87 20.42
C ASN A 311 6.21 -46.28 19.97
N PRO A 312 5.62 -46.46 18.76
CA PRO A 312 5.17 -47.76 18.22
C PRO A 312 6.29 -48.82 18.14
N GLN A 313 7.53 -48.42 18.10
CA GLN A 313 8.71 -49.31 18.02
C GLN A 313 9.16 -49.84 19.38
N MET A 314 8.61 -49.36 20.48
CA MET A 314 8.98 -49.78 21.82
C MET A 314 8.16 -51.01 22.25
N PRO A 315 8.75 -51.98 23.01
CA PRO A 315 8.02 -53.14 23.51
C PRO A 315 6.78 -52.76 24.35
N GLU A 316 6.85 -51.67 25.08
CA GLU A 316 5.74 -51.13 25.89
C GLU A 316 4.50 -50.82 25.07
N PHE A 317 4.67 -50.39 23.82
CA PHE A 317 3.54 -50.13 22.91
C PHE A 317 2.73 -51.40 22.62
N ALA A 318 3.41 -52.50 22.31
CA ALA A 318 2.79 -53.79 22.05
C ALA A 318 2.04 -54.33 23.30
N ILE A 319 2.65 -54.19 24.48
CA ILE A 319 2.05 -54.60 25.75
C ILE A 319 0.76 -53.77 26.01
N GLN A 320 0.84 -52.46 25.85
CA GLN A 320 -0.28 -51.57 26.10
C GLN A 320 -1.41 -51.79 25.08
N ARG A 321 -1.08 -52.02 23.81
CA ARG A 321 -2.02 -52.37 22.75
C ARG A 321 -2.75 -53.68 23.07
N ASN A 322 -2.03 -54.75 23.40
CA ASN A 322 -2.63 -56.02 23.73
C ASN A 322 -3.55 -55.91 24.98
N TYR A 323 -3.17 -55.11 25.97
CA TYR A 323 -4.01 -54.83 27.13
C TYR A 323 -5.34 -54.18 26.75
N LEU A 324 -5.32 -53.18 25.87
CA LEU A 324 -6.52 -52.51 25.41
C LEU A 324 -7.39 -53.39 24.53
N GLU A 325 -6.78 -54.21 23.65
CA GLU A 325 -7.48 -55.22 22.87
C GLU A 325 -8.18 -56.23 23.75
N PHE A 326 -7.47 -56.73 24.79
CA PHE A 326 -8.04 -57.64 25.76
C PHE A 326 -9.22 -57.04 26.51
N MET A 327 -9.14 -55.75 26.91
CA MET A 327 -10.26 -55.05 27.51
C MET A 327 -11.47 -54.96 26.57
N LEU A 328 -11.24 -54.73 25.26
CA LEU A 328 -12.31 -54.71 24.24
C LEU A 328 -12.96 -56.07 24.04
N ASP A 329 -12.21 -57.15 24.21
CA ASP A 329 -12.72 -58.50 23.96
C ASP A 329 -13.43 -59.12 25.18
N LEU A 330 -13.26 -58.55 26.38
CA LEU A 330 -13.97 -59.00 27.57
C LEU A 330 -15.49 -58.81 27.44
N PRO A 331 -16.29 -59.82 27.85
CA PRO A 331 -17.76 -59.72 27.86
C PRO A 331 -18.22 -58.99 29.12
N PHE A 332 -18.31 -57.64 29.03
CA PHE A 332 -18.87 -56.78 30.13
C PHE A 332 -20.38 -56.79 30.21
N GLU A 333 -21.05 -57.53 29.30
CA GLU A 333 -22.50 -57.69 29.41
C GLU A 333 -22.84 -58.63 30.56
N SER A 334 -23.52 -58.17 31.55
CA SER A 334 -24.06 -59.00 32.61
C SER A 334 -25.15 -59.93 32.00
N LYS A 335 -24.74 -61.05 31.48
CA LYS A 335 -25.72 -62.14 31.26
C LYS A 335 -26.26 -62.50 32.62
N GLY A 336 -27.57 -62.27 32.80
CA GLY A 336 -28.23 -62.62 34.04
C GLY A 336 -27.81 -63.98 34.54
N VAL A 337 -27.40 -64.08 35.80
CA VAL A 337 -27.03 -65.37 36.41
C VAL A 337 -28.19 -66.32 36.20
N ALA A 338 -27.95 -67.30 35.33
CA ALA A 338 -28.92 -68.38 35.18
C ALA A 338 -29.15 -69.02 36.57
N SER A 339 -30.32 -68.96 37.08
CA SER A 339 -30.62 -69.53 38.39
C SER A 339 -30.32 -71.00 38.33
N ILE A 340 -29.26 -71.40 39.00
CA ILE A 340 -28.84 -72.79 39.07
C ILE A 340 -29.93 -73.54 39.82
N ASN A 341 -30.68 -74.42 39.13
CA ASN A 341 -31.65 -75.27 39.74
C ASN A 341 -30.94 -76.49 40.35
N LEU A 342 -30.58 -76.38 41.62
CA LEU A 342 -29.86 -77.42 42.36
C LEU A 342 -30.56 -78.79 42.34
N LYS A 343 -31.91 -78.84 42.30
CA LYS A 343 -32.67 -80.06 42.17
C LYS A 343 -32.51 -80.75 40.82
N ALA A 344 -32.36 -79.97 39.75
CA ALA A 344 -32.10 -80.51 38.40
C ALA A 344 -30.65 -81.01 38.30
N ALA A 345 -29.67 -80.29 38.90
CA ALA A 345 -28.28 -80.71 38.95
C ALA A 345 -28.11 -82.01 39.76
N GLN A 346 -28.81 -82.15 40.88
CA GLN A 346 -28.76 -83.37 41.68
C GLN A 346 -29.36 -84.56 40.92
N LYS A 347 -30.50 -84.40 40.22
CA LYS A 347 -31.05 -85.45 39.36
C LYS A 347 -30.12 -85.90 38.23
N SER A 348 -29.32 -85.01 37.68
CA SER A 348 -28.32 -85.36 36.64
C SER A 348 -27.06 -86.03 37.20
N LEU A 349 -26.78 -85.85 38.48
CA LEU A 349 -25.69 -86.54 39.18
C LEU A 349 -26.06 -87.91 39.71
N ASP A 350 -27.38 -88.13 39.99
CA ASP A 350 -27.89 -89.42 40.54
C ASP A 350 -28.40 -90.35 39.40
N ALA A 351 -28.26 -89.98 38.15
CA ALA A 351 -28.60 -90.74 36.95
C ALA A 351 -27.28 -91.38 36.36
#